data_bf737951f7ce0e85962a2e6f93013c7a
#
_entry.id   bf737951f7ce0e85962a2e6f93013c7a
#
_cell.length_a   1.000
_cell.length_b   1.000
_cell.length_c   1.000
_cell.angle_alpha   90.00
_cell.angle_beta   90.00
_cell.angle_gamma   90.00
#
_symmetry.space_group_name_H-M   'P 1'
#
loop_
_entity.id
_entity.type
_entity.pdbx_description
1 polymer ?
#
loop_
_entity_poly.entity_id
_entity_poly.type
_entity_poly.pdbx_seq_one_letter_code
_entity_poly.pdbx_strand_id
1 'polypeptide(L)'
;MYTLHTVPSSTLQVKGEDMLLPLLLLHSLGGPVAPASTRQVAADPPVRVWFNSDGDYEFGDRAKVYAQAAEDGNLVVLRADAGGHVRVLFPVDPAGDQRVRAGKKYELKGRGGREAFVADDTSGHGTVLAAVAETPFRFDQFEKNGHWDYGALNDSTVHTDPEAGLMGLAQRMQGSETGGHFDYDVATYTVSPAPRYVGWVHPYGWNGWWDPWYGGYWYGPRVGLGLRFGGPFFGPGRWHH
;
A
#
# COMPACT_ATOMS: atom_id res chain seq x y z
N MET A 1 -13.04 -48.86 28.52
CA MET A 1 -14.10 -48.69 29.52
C MET A 1 -14.16 -47.20 29.82
N TYR A 2 -14.94 -46.46 29.04
CA TYR A 2 -15.07 -45.00 29.16
C TYR A 2 -16.51 -44.69 29.54
N THR A 3 -16.68 -44.03 30.67
CA THR A 3 -17.95 -43.65 31.25
C THR A 3 -18.37 -42.30 30.67
N LEU A 4 -19.51 -42.24 29.97
CA LEU A 4 -20.20 -41.06 29.51
C LEU A 4 -20.97 -40.44 30.68
N HIS A 5 -20.63 -39.19 31.00
CA HIS A 5 -21.44 -38.39 31.91
C HIS A 5 -22.46 -37.57 31.11
N THR A 6 -23.73 -37.90 31.32
CA THR A 6 -24.90 -37.21 30.77
C THR A 6 -25.26 -36.05 31.70
N VAL A 7 -25.40 -34.83 31.17
CA VAL A 7 -25.85 -33.64 31.89
C VAL A 7 -27.37 -33.50 31.68
N PRO A 8 -28.18 -33.35 32.72
CA PRO A 8 -29.62 -33.17 32.57
C PRO A 8 -30.00 -31.71 32.23
N SER A 9 -30.83 -31.57 31.21
CA SER A 9 -31.49 -30.30 30.84
C SER A 9 -32.60 -29.94 31.83
N SER A 10 -32.50 -28.84 32.51
CA SER A 10 -33.55 -28.27 33.35
C SER A 10 -34.44 -27.31 32.56
N THR A 11 -35.64 -27.78 32.29
CA THR A 11 -36.73 -26.96 31.72
C THR A 11 -37.37 -26.09 32.82
N LEU A 12 -37.23 -24.78 32.70
CA LEU A 12 -37.98 -23.83 33.56
C LEU A 12 -39.37 -23.55 32.95
N GLN A 13 -40.35 -24.07 33.60
CA GLN A 13 -41.78 -23.87 33.30
C GLN A 13 -42.26 -22.62 34.07
N VAL A 14 -42.58 -21.55 33.36
CA VAL A 14 -43.19 -20.34 33.94
C VAL A 14 -44.68 -20.51 33.88
N LYS A 15 -45.27 -20.55 35.08
CA LYS A 15 -46.70 -20.63 35.32
C LYS A 15 -47.31 -19.22 35.23
N GLY A 16 -48.29 -19.07 34.34
CA GLY A 16 -49.02 -17.81 34.20
C GLY A 16 -49.96 -17.56 35.35
N GLU A 17 -50.03 -16.33 35.78
CA GLU A 17 -51.15 -15.81 36.61
C GLU A 17 -51.69 -14.54 35.97
N ASP A 18 -52.96 -14.59 35.71
CA ASP A 18 -53.77 -13.49 35.18
C ASP A 18 -53.82 -12.35 36.20
N MET A 19 -53.42 -11.15 35.78
CA MET A 19 -53.77 -9.90 36.45
C MET A 19 -54.33 -8.91 35.45
N LEU A 20 -55.65 -8.79 35.47
CA LEU A 20 -56.41 -7.73 34.82
C LEU A 20 -56.11 -6.40 35.53
N LEU A 21 -55.54 -5.46 34.84
CA LEU A 21 -55.36 -4.08 35.29
C LEU A 21 -56.04 -3.10 34.35
N PRO A 22 -56.67 -2.06 34.85
CA PRO A 22 -57.58 -1.21 34.09
C PRO A 22 -56.82 -0.20 33.22
N LEU A 23 -57.37 -0.01 32.07
CA LEU A 23 -56.97 0.91 31.00
C LEU A 23 -57.15 2.37 31.48
N LEU A 24 -56.05 3.04 31.80
CA LEU A 24 -56.00 4.50 31.96
C LEU A 24 -55.51 5.14 30.68
N LEU A 25 -56.45 5.68 29.91
CA LEU A 25 -56.19 6.51 28.73
C LEU A 25 -55.61 7.86 29.17
N LEU A 26 -54.29 8.01 29.12
CA LEU A 26 -53.65 9.32 29.12
C LEU A 26 -53.26 9.69 27.69
N HIS A 27 -54.05 10.55 27.08
CA HIS A 27 -53.72 11.19 25.83
C HIS A 27 -52.66 12.26 26.10
N SER A 28 -51.40 11.92 25.98
CA SER A 28 -50.32 12.91 25.87
C SER A 28 -50.19 13.34 24.40
N LEU A 29 -50.56 14.58 24.13
CA LEU A 29 -50.24 15.29 22.91
C LEU A 29 -48.72 15.55 22.86
N GLY A 30 -47.97 14.51 22.55
CA GLY A 30 -46.54 14.59 22.23
C GLY A 30 -46.39 14.55 20.72
N GLY A 31 -46.15 15.69 20.08
CA GLY A 31 -45.78 15.74 18.67
C GLY A 31 -44.58 14.85 18.39
N PRO A 32 -44.43 14.35 17.14
CA PRO A 32 -43.27 13.54 16.76
C PRO A 32 -42.00 14.37 16.89
N VAL A 33 -41.27 14.14 17.96
CA VAL A 33 -39.86 14.59 18.02
C VAL A 33 -39.11 13.76 17.03
N ALA A 34 -38.82 14.32 15.87
CA ALA A 34 -37.93 13.71 14.88
C ALA A 34 -36.61 13.40 15.61
N PRO A 35 -36.12 12.16 15.52
CA PRO A 35 -34.80 11.85 16.07
C PRO A 35 -33.80 12.77 15.40
N ALA A 36 -33.14 13.61 16.18
CA ALA A 36 -32.00 14.37 15.72
C ALA A 36 -30.99 13.35 15.19
N SER A 37 -30.83 13.26 13.86
CA SER A 37 -29.81 12.45 13.26
C SER A 37 -28.48 12.97 13.76
N THR A 38 -27.96 12.33 14.79
CA THR A 38 -26.61 12.56 15.27
C THR A 38 -25.71 12.17 14.09
N ARG A 39 -25.24 13.18 13.36
CA ARG A 39 -24.26 12.99 12.30
C ARG A 39 -23.06 12.39 13.00
N GLN A 40 -22.93 11.08 12.91
CA GLN A 40 -21.77 10.37 13.39
C GLN A 40 -20.61 10.87 12.53
N VAL A 41 -19.82 11.78 13.10
CA VAL A 41 -18.54 12.18 12.49
C VAL A 41 -17.74 10.90 12.46
N ALA A 42 -17.53 10.35 11.28
CA ALA A 42 -16.64 9.21 11.11
C ALA A 42 -15.30 9.62 11.73
N ALA A 43 -14.91 8.94 12.80
CA ALA A 43 -13.60 9.16 13.38
C ALA A 43 -12.54 8.93 12.28
N ASP A 44 -11.57 9.81 12.19
CA ASP A 44 -10.47 9.60 11.28
C ASP A 44 -9.82 8.24 11.59
N PRO A 45 -9.50 7.43 10.56
CA PRO A 45 -8.85 6.15 10.78
C PRO A 45 -7.52 6.36 11.52
N PRO A 46 -7.15 5.43 12.42
CA PRO A 46 -5.93 5.55 13.24
C PRO A 46 -4.65 5.75 12.44
N VAL A 47 -4.61 5.17 11.25
CA VAL A 47 -3.54 5.38 10.26
C VAL A 47 -4.14 5.43 8.86
N ARG A 48 -3.48 6.14 7.95
CA ARG A 48 -3.85 6.23 6.53
C ARG A 48 -2.60 6.10 5.67
N VAL A 49 -2.72 5.37 4.56
CA VAL A 49 -1.69 5.28 3.53
C VAL A 49 -2.31 5.54 2.15
N TRP A 50 -1.61 6.31 1.31
CA TRP A 50 -2.10 6.63 -0.03
C TRP A 50 -0.96 6.98 -0.98
N PHE A 51 -1.26 6.98 -2.28
CA PHE A 51 -0.33 7.37 -3.34
C PHE A 51 -0.56 8.82 -3.79
N ASN A 52 0.38 9.35 -4.55
CA ASN A 52 0.27 10.67 -5.20
C ASN A 52 -0.65 10.67 -6.43
N SER A 53 -1.03 9.49 -6.91
CA SER A 53 -1.90 9.22 -8.05
C SER A 53 -3.01 8.25 -7.62
N ASP A 54 -3.89 7.90 -8.56
CA ASP A 54 -4.98 6.95 -8.31
C ASP A 54 -4.51 5.49 -8.11
N GLY A 55 -3.20 5.29 -8.05
CA GLY A 55 -2.60 3.96 -7.87
C GLY A 55 -2.31 3.23 -9.18
N ASP A 56 -2.57 3.84 -10.33
CA ASP A 56 -2.23 3.28 -11.63
C ASP A 56 -0.85 3.81 -12.09
N TYR A 57 0.04 2.88 -12.38
CA TYR A 57 1.41 3.16 -12.81
C TYR A 57 1.73 2.43 -14.10
N GLU A 58 2.58 3.03 -14.92
CA GLU A 58 3.24 2.34 -16.01
C GLU A 58 4.58 1.77 -15.51
N PHE A 59 5.08 0.75 -16.20
CA PHE A 59 6.39 0.19 -15.90
C PHE A 59 7.48 1.27 -15.95
N GLY A 60 8.21 1.45 -14.86
CA GLY A 60 9.26 2.44 -14.69
C GLY A 60 8.83 3.73 -14.02
N ASP A 61 7.54 3.91 -13.75
CA ASP A 61 7.03 5.07 -13.04
C ASP A 61 7.53 5.13 -11.60
N ARG A 62 7.62 6.35 -11.09
CA ARG A 62 8.07 6.63 -9.72
C ARG A 62 6.88 6.92 -8.82
N ALA A 63 6.68 6.05 -7.87
CA ALA A 63 5.59 6.15 -6.93
C ALA A 63 5.98 6.94 -5.68
N LYS A 64 5.17 7.92 -5.33
CA LYS A 64 5.23 8.59 -4.03
C LYS A 64 4.14 8.00 -3.14
N VAL A 65 4.55 7.60 -1.96
CA VAL A 65 3.67 7.06 -0.93
C VAL A 65 3.64 8.02 0.23
N TYR A 66 2.47 8.23 0.78
CA TYR A 66 2.25 9.06 1.95
C TYR A 66 1.62 8.24 3.05
N ALA A 67 1.99 8.55 4.28
CA ALA A 67 1.37 7.98 5.47
C ALA A 67 1.07 9.07 6.48
N GLN A 68 0.01 8.87 7.27
CA GLN A 68 -0.40 9.77 8.35
C GLN A 68 -1.02 8.94 9.46
N ALA A 69 -0.58 9.17 10.69
CA ALA A 69 -1.20 8.59 11.89
C ALA A 69 -2.09 9.63 12.56
N ALA A 70 -3.20 9.19 13.15
CA ALA A 70 -4.10 10.07 13.91
C ALA A 70 -3.48 10.45 15.27
N GLU A 71 -2.67 9.57 15.84
CA GLU A 71 -1.99 9.74 17.13
C GLU A 71 -0.48 9.59 17.00
N ASP A 72 0.26 10.04 18.02
CA ASP A 72 1.70 9.81 18.11
C ASP A 72 1.96 8.31 18.28
N GLY A 73 2.93 7.77 17.54
CA GLY A 73 3.21 6.34 17.62
C GLY A 73 4.46 5.93 16.84
N ASN A 74 4.58 4.64 16.63
CA ASN A 74 5.64 4.05 15.82
C ASN A 74 4.99 3.50 14.54
N LEU A 75 5.57 3.82 13.40
CA LEU A 75 5.05 3.45 12.09
C LEU A 75 5.98 2.46 11.40
N VAL A 76 5.40 1.45 10.77
CA VAL A 76 6.07 0.64 9.76
C VAL A 76 5.24 0.64 8.49
N VAL A 77 5.89 0.75 7.34
CA VAL A 77 5.22 0.65 6.04
C VAL A 77 5.90 -0.41 5.20
N LEU A 78 5.10 -1.39 4.78
CA LEU A 78 5.52 -2.53 4.00
C LEU A 78 4.88 -2.46 2.61
N ARG A 79 5.59 -2.92 1.59
CA ARG A 79 5.10 -3.07 0.23
C ARG A 79 5.27 -4.51 -0.22
N ALA A 80 4.25 -5.10 -0.78
CA ALA A 80 4.33 -6.30 -1.61
C ALA A 80 4.17 -5.89 -3.07
N ASP A 81 5.09 -6.31 -3.92
CA ASP A 81 4.98 -6.11 -5.35
C ASP A 81 4.08 -7.17 -6.01
N ALA A 82 3.80 -7.03 -7.30
CA ALA A 82 2.99 -7.98 -8.06
C ALA A 82 3.59 -9.41 -8.11
N GLY A 83 4.86 -9.55 -7.83
CA GLY A 83 5.56 -10.82 -7.70
C GLY A 83 5.53 -11.39 -6.28
N GLY A 84 4.93 -10.67 -5.31
CA GLY A 84 4.89 -11.05 -3.91
C GLY A 84 6.20 -10.77 -3.13
N HIS A 85 7.13 -10.00 -3.71
CA HIS A 85 8.33 -9.63 -2.97
C HIS A 85 8.03 -8.49 -2.00
N VAL A 86 8.43 -8.67 -0.76
CA VAL A 86 8.21 -7.67 0.28
C VAL A 86 9.39 -6.73 0.41
N ARG A 87 9.08 -5.43 0.55
CA ARG A 87 10.03 -4.38 0.88
C ARG A 87 9.49 -3.50 1.99
N VAL A 88 10.39 -3.02 2.86
CA VAL A 88 10.07 -2.03 3.86
C VAL A 88 10.29 -0.64 3.25
N LEU A 89 9.25 0.18 3.25
CA LEU A 89 9.30 1.56 2.78
C LEU A 89 9.62 2.54 3.92
N PHE A 90 9.21 2.20 5.16
CA PHE A 90 9.49 2.99 6.34
C PHE A 90 9.57 2.07 7.58
N PRO A 91 10.57 2.27 8.44
CA PRO A 91 11.74 3.12 8.26
C PRO A 91 12.64 2.61 7.12
N VAL A 92 13.47 3.49 6.54
CA VAL A 92 14.34 3.14 5.40
C VAL A 92 15.38 2.06 5.77
N ASP A 93 15.88 2.14 7.00
CA ASP A 93 16.80 1.16 7.57
C ASP A 93 16.26 0.65 8.91
N PRO A 94 16.58 -0.58 9.33
CA PRO A 94 16.06 -1.15 10.59
C PRO A 94 16.39 -0.31 11.83
N ALA A 95 17.54 0.35 11.85
CA ALA A 95 17.95 1.24 12.93
C ALA A 95 17.36 2.67 12.79
N GLY A 96 16.55 2.91 11.77
CA GLY A 96 15.92 4.22 11.52
C GLY A 96 14.87 4.58 12.56
N ASP A 97 14.62 5.90 12.72
CA ASP A 97 13.55 6.37 13.57
C ASP A 97 12.17 5.99 12.97
N GLN A 98 11.39 5.27 13.76
CA GLN A 98 10.05 4.83 13.38
C GLN A 98 8.95 5.71 13.98
N ARG A 99 9.31 6.72 14.81
CA ARG A 99 8.35 7.58 15.47
C ARG A 99 7.67 8.54 14.50
N VAL A 100 6.37 8.63 14.60
CA VAL A 100 5.53 9.57 13.87
C VAL A 100 4.69 10.40 14.81
N ARG A 101 4.34 11.61 14.37
CA ARG A 101 3.51 12.54 15.15
C ARG A 101 2.09 12.57 14.60
N ALA A 102 1.14 12.71 15.53
CA ALA A 102 -0.28 12.86 15.25
C ALA A 102 -0.56 13.90 14.16
N GLY A 103 -1.39 13.55 13.21
CA GLY A 103 -1.86 14.43 12.14
C GLY A 103 -0.80 14.86 11.12
N LYS A 104 0.48 14.52 11.32
CA LYS A 104 1.54 14.88 10.38
C LYS A 104 1.55 13.95 9.19
N LYS A 105 1.51 14.52 7.99
CA LYS A 105 1.70 13.81 6.73
C LYS A 105 3.20 13.54 6.50
N TYR A 106 3.53 12.30 6.27
CA TYR A 106 4.88 11.85 5.92
C TYR A 106 4.90 11.42 4.44
N GLU A 107 5.79 12.02 3.66
CA GLU A 107 6.15 11.49 2.34
C GLU A 107 7.26 10.47 2.54
N LEU A 108 6.98 9.21 2.21
CA LEU A 108 7.95 8.13 2.37
C LEU A 108 9.03 8.28 1.29
N LYS A 109 10.27 8.28 1.74
CA LYS A 109 11.45 8.43 0.87
C LYS A 109 12.24 7.14 0.87
N GLY A 110 12.66 6.72 -0.30
CA GLY A 110 13.66 5.68 -0.45
C GLY A 110 15.07 6.18 -0.09
N ARG A 111 16.05 5.29 -0.16
CA ARG A 111 17.45 5.63 0.10
C ARG A 111 17.93 6.76 -0.78
N GLY A 112 18.64 7.72 -0.19
CA GLY A 112 19.13 8.90 -0.88
C GLY A 112 18.05 9.94 -1.20
N GLY A 113 16.90 9.90 -0.53
CA GLY A 113 15.82 10.88 -0.69
C GLY A 113 15.01 10.72 -1.98
N ARG A 114 15.13 9.57 -2.63
CA ARG A 114 14.36 9.22 -3.83
C ARG A 114 12.90 8.97 -3.47
N GLU A 115 12.08 8.77 -4.48
CA GLU A 115 10.69 8.33 -4.32
C GLU A 115 10.61 6.99 -3.55
N ALA A 116 9.44 6.67 -3.01
CA ALA A 116 9.26 5.49 -2.17
C ALA A 116 9.65 4.21 -2.90
N PHE A 117 9.24 4.08 -4.17
CA PHE A 117 9.65 2.98 -5.05
C PHE A 117 9.50 3.35 -6.52
N VAL A 118 10.05 2.52 -7.37
CA VAL A 118 9.82 2.50 -8.82
C VAL A 118 8.91 1.33 -9.13
N ALA A 119 7.94 1.51 -10.02
CA ALA A 119 7.07 0.44 -10.51
C ALA A 119 7.83 -0.41 -11.54
N ASP A 120 8.81 -1.16 -11.06
CA ASP A 120 9.68 -2.05 -11.85
C ASP A 120 9.19 -3.50 -11.87
N ASP A 121 8.00 -3.73 -11.33
CA ASP A 121 7.38 -5.03 -11.25
C ASP A 121 6.90 -5.51 -12.62
N THR A 122 6.75 -6.81 -12.77
CA THR A 122 5.89 -7.35 -13.82
C THR A 122 4.48 -6.81 -13.64
N SER A 123 3.76 -6.61 -14.76
CA SER A 123 2.38 -6.14 -14.72
C SER A 123 1.53 -6.92 -13.71
N GLY A 124 0.75 -6.21 -12.93
CA GLY A 124 -0.08 -6.81 -11.88
C GLY A 124 -0.44 -5.80 -10.79
N HIS A 125 -0.92 -6.33 -9.69
CA HIS A 125 -1.31 -5.53 -8.53
C HIS A 125 -0.27 -5.65 -7.43
N GLY A 126 0.09 -4.53 -6.84
CA GLY A 126 0.88 -4.50 -5.62
C GLY A 126 0.09 -3.89 -4.47
N THR A 127 0.57 -4.11 -3.26
CA THR A 127 -0.10 -3.70 -2.02
C THR A 127 0.88 -3.00 -1.11
N VAL A 128 0.46 -1.88 -0.52
CA VAL A 128 1.20 -1.18 0.52
C VAL A 128 0.37 -1.18 1.80
N LEU A 129 0.95 -1.62 2.89
CA LEU A 129 0.35 -1.63 4.22
C LEU A 129 1.14 -0.69 5.13
N ALA A 130 0.45 0.22 5.80
CA ALA A 130 0.99 1.02 6.89
C ALA A 130 0.41 0.54 8.20
N ALA A 131 1.26 0.25 9.18
CA ALA A 131 0.85 -0.13 10.52
C ALA A 131 1.42 0.84 11.55
N VAL A 132 0.59 1.28 12.50
CA VAL A 132 0.97 2.16 13.60
C VAL A 132 0.69 1.48 14.94
N ALA A 133 1.61 1.63 15.88
CA ALA A 133 1.49 1.09 17.22
C ALA A 133 2.06 2.07 18.26
N GLU A 134 1.57 1.98 19.49
CA GLU A 134 2.13 2.75 20.62
C GLU A 134 3.54 2.28 20.96
N THR A 135 3.76 0.96 20.94
CA THR A 135 5.06 0.35 21.22
C THR A 135 5.91 0.23 19.97
N PRO A 136 7.25 0.35 20.08
CA PRO A 136 8.12 0.22 18.92
C PRO A 136 8.06 -1.15 18.28
N PHE A 137 8.07 -1.19 16.96
CA PHE A 137 8.27 -2.41 16.19
C PHE A 137 9.68 -2.95 16.38
N ARG A 138 9.83 -4.26 16.44
CA ARG A 138 11.09 -4.96 16.59
C ARG A 138 11.55 -5.53 15.27
N PHE A 139 12.73 -5.16 14.85
CA PHE A 139 13.24 -5.54 13.54
C PHE A 139 14.37 -6.58 13.60
N ASP A 140 14.74 -7.03 14.80
CA ASP A 140 15.88 -7.95 15.02
C ASP A 140 15.84 -9.22 14.15
N GLN A 141 14.66 -9.76 13.91
CA GLN A 141 14.45 -10.94 13.07
C GLN A 141 14.50 -10.65 11.57
N PHE A 142 14.41 -9.37 11.20
CA PHE A 142 14.33 -8.89 9.82
C PHE A 142 15.52 -8.06 9.41
N GLU A 143 16.55 -8.04 10.26
CA GLU A 143 17.78 -7.31 10.07
C GLU A 143 18.96 -8.25 9.85
N LYS A 144 19.83 -7.88 8.92
CA LYS A 144 21.12 -8.52 8.70
C LYS A 144 22.18 -7.48 8.37
N ASN A 145 23.21 -7.39 9.21
CA ASN A 145 24.31 -6.43 9.02
C ASN A 145 23.88 -4.96 8.91
N GLY A 146 22.89 -4.54 9.68
CA GLY A 146 22.37 -3.17 9.66
C GLY A 146 21.42 -2.87 8.48
N HIS A 147 21.02 -3.87 7.74
CA HIS A 147 20.14 -3.74 6.58
C HIS A 147 18.95 -4.69 6.69
N TRP A 148 17.87 -4.38 5.95
CA TRP A 148 16.73 -5.28 5.84
C TRP A 148 17.13 -6.62 5.21
N ASP A 149 16.81 -7.72 5.88
CA ASP A 149 16.94 -9.06 5.33
C ASP A 149 15.68 -9.41 4.53
N TYR A 150 15.75 -9.21 3.23
CA TYR A 150 14.62 -9.51 2.34
C TYR A 150 14.30 -11.01 2.28
N GLY A 151 15.22 -11.88 2.68
CA GLY A 151 14.94 -13.31 2.81
C GLY A 151 14.00 -13.60 3.99
N ALA A 152 14.23 -12.91 5.13
CA ALA A 152 13.38 -13.02 6.31
C ALA A 152 12.01 -12.34 6.14
N LEU A 153 11.92 -11.36 5.26
CA LEU A 153 10.68 -10.68 4.90
C LEU A 153 9.83 -11.46 3.88
N ASN A 154 10.42 -12.44 3.22
CA ASN A 154 9.72 -13.22 2.20
C ASN A 154 8.78 -14.23 2.87
N ASP A 155 7.48 -14.09 2.63
CA ASP A 155 6.44 -14.94 3.20
C ASP A 155 5.57 -15.48 2.06
N SER A 156 5.35 -16.77 2.03
CA SER A 156 4.56 -17.43 1.00
C SER A 156 3.09 -16.94 0.97
N THR A 157 2.58 -16.48 2.10
CA THR A 157 1.22 -15.94 2.20
C THR A 157 1.06 -14.70 1.35
N VAL A 158 2.10 -13.86 1.23
CA VAL A 158 2.08 -12.62 0.44
C VAL A 158 1.78 -12.88 -1.04
N HIS A 159 2.15 -14.04 -1.58
CA HIS A 159 1.86 -14.39 -2.97
C HIS A 159 0.39 -14.71 -3.24
N THR A 160 -0.34 -15.16 -2.23
CA THR A 160 -1.76 -15.56 -2.35
C THR A 160 -2.70 -14.52 -1.81
N ASP A 161 -2.32 -13.87 -0.72
CA ASP A 161 -3.05 -12.79 -0.05
C ASP A 161 -2.04 -11.77 0.47
N PRO A 162 -1.71 -10.75 -0.34
CA PRO A 162 -0.72 -9.75 0.04
C PRO A 162 -1.07 -9.00 1.33
N GLU A 163 -2.34 -8.69 1.55
CA GLU A 163 -2.77 -7.98 2.76
C GLU A 163 -2.54 -8.84 4.01
N ALA A 164 -3.04 -10.08 4.01
CA ALA A 164 -2.84 -11.00 5.12
C ALA A 164 -1.36 -11.29 5.38
N GLY A 165 -0.55 -11.44 4.33
CA GLY A 165 0.88 -11.66 4.46
C GLY A 165 1.61 -10.46 5.06
N LEU A 166 1.32 -9.24 4.59
CA LEU A 166 1.92 -8.02 5.13
C LEU A 166 1.47 -7.74 6.58
N MET A 167 0.19 -8.00 6.89
CA MET A 167 -0.32 -7.92 8.25
C MET A 167 0.39 -8.91 9.17
N GLY A 168 0.59 -10.15 8.74
CA GLY A 168 1.33 -11.16 9.50
C GLY A 168 2.79 -10.77 9.75
N LEU A 169 3.44 -10.09 8.79
CA LEU A 169 4.77 -9.51 8.98
C LEU A 169 4.76 -8.39 10.03
N ALA A 170 3.81 -7.46 9.94
CA ALA A 170 3.67 -6.36 10.92
C ALA A 170 3.42 -6.93 12.32
N GLN A 171 2.61 -7.96 12.45
CA GLN A 171 2.36 -8.64 13.72
C GLN A 171 3.61 -9.29 14.29
N ARG A 172 4.43 -9.94 13.47
CA ARG A 172 5.72 -10.48 13.91
C ARG A 172 6.69 -9.38 14.35
N MET A 173 6.70 -8.24 13.65
CA MET A 173 7.50 -7.07 14.03
C MET A 173 7.02 -6.45 15.34
N GLN A 174 5.73 -6.51 15.64
CA GLN A 174 5.18 -6.02 16.91
C GLN A 174 5.52 -6.96 18.09
N GLY A 175 5.84 -8.20 17.82
CA GLY A 175 6.16 -9.22 18.82
C GLY A 175 4.89 -9.89 19.36
N SER A 176 4.67 -11.11 18.95
CA SER A 176 3.52 -11.93 19.35
C SER A 176 3.41 -12.21 20.84
N GLU A 177 4.52 -12.12 21.56
CA GLU A 177 4.57 -12.42 22.98
C GLU A 177 4.01 -11.30 23.88
N THR A 178 3.90 -10.09 23.37
CA THR A 178 3.49 -8.92 24.16
C THR A 178 2.02 -8.55 23.93
N GLY A 179 1.28 -9.27 23.08
CA GLY A 179 -0.11 -8.92 22.76
C GLY A 179 -0.22 -7.52 22.12
N GLY A 180 0.83 -7.10 21.43
CA GLY A 180 0.92 -5.77 20.86
C GLY A 180 -0.23 -5.51 19.89
N HIS A 181 -0.97 -4.45 20.18
CA HIS A 181 -2.03 -3.96 19.30
C HIS A 181 -1.40 -2.96 18.33
N PHE A 182 -1.79 -3.04 17.07
CA PHE A 182 -1.50 -2.02 16.06
C PHE A 182 -2.72 -1.82 15.18
N ASP A 183 -2.86 -0.62 14.69
CA ASP A 183 -3.83 -0.28 13.66
C ASP A 183 -3.13 -0.26 12.31
N TYR A 184 -3.86 -0.59 11.24
CA TYR A 184 -3.30 -0.58 9.90
C TYR A 184 -4.27 -0.04 8.84
N ASP A 185 -3.70 0.38 7.73
CA ASP A 185 -4.41 0.76 6.52
C ASP A 185 -3.68 0.22 5.29
N VAL A 186 -4.43 -0.05 4.24
CA VAL A 186 -3.92 -0.69 3.02
C VAL A 186 -4.29 0.12 1.80
N ALA A 187 -3.31 0.33 0.92
CA ALA A 187 -3.51 0.89 -0.40
C ALA A 187 -2.99 -0.07 -1.47
N THR A 188 -3.78 -0.33 -2.48
CA THR A 188 -3.40 -1.15 -3.63
C THR A 188 -3.02 -0.27 -4.82
N TYR A 189 -2.13 -0.79 -5.67
CA TYR A 189 -1.75 -0.13 -6.91
C TYR A 189 -1.67 -1.17 -8.04
N THR A 190 -1.74 -0.68 -9.28
CA THR A 190 -1.66 -1.49 -10.48
C THR A 190 -0.46 -1.05 -11.31
N VAL A 191 0.29 -2.00 -11.84
CA VAL A 191 1.37 -1.73 -12.79
C VAL A 191 0.96 -2.26 -14.16
N SER A 192 0.82 -1.38 -15.13
CA SER A 192 0.60 -1.73 -16.52
C SER A 192 1.92 -2.12 -17.19
N PRO A 193 1.91 -3.12 -18.07
CA PRO A 193 3.11 -3.51 -18.78
C PRO A 193 3.61 -2.36 -19.64
N ALA A 194 4.93 -2.23 -19.76
CA ALA A 194 5.51 -1.31 -20.72
C ALA A 194 4.90 -1.55 -22.11
N PRO A 195 4.54 -0.50 -22.83
CA PRO A 195 3.97 -0.64 -24.16
C PRO A 195 4.94 -1.44 -25.03
N ARG A 196 4.53 -2.62 -25.44
CA ARG A 196 5.31 -3.40 -26.41
C ARG A 196 5.30 -2.62 -27.70
N TYR A 197 6.44 -2.11 -28.09
CA TYR A 197 6.62 -1.51 -29.41
C TYR A 197 6.49 -2.64 -30.43
N VAL A 198 5.28 -2.83 -30.90
CA VAL A 198 5.04 -3.69 -32.07
C VAL A 198 5.61 -2.90 -33.23
N GLY A 199 6.87 -3.15 -33.55
CA GLY A 199 7.46 -2.59 -34.75
C GLY A 199 6.52 -2.95 -35.89
N TRP A 200 6.08 -1.95 -36.63
CA TRP A 200 5.29 -2.16 -37.81
C TRP A 200 6.16 -2.96 -38.80
N VAL A 201 6.00 -4.26 -38.79
CA VAL A 201 6.48 -5.09 -39.86
C VAL A 201 5.59 -4.73 -41.05
N HIS A 202 6.11 -3.93 -41.94
CA HIS A 202 5.41 -3.68 -43.19
C HIS A 202 5.12 -5.04 -43.84
N PRO A 203 3.85 -5.41 -44.05
CA PRO A 203 3.48 -6.72 -44.57
C PRO A 203 3.91 -6.94 -46.02
N TYR A 204 4.41 -5.92 -46.66
CA TYR A 204 5.01 -5.99 -47.96
C TYR A 204 6.49 -5.92 -47.77
N GLY A 205 7.19 -7.01 -48.08
CA GLY A 205 8.65 -7.17 -48.04
C GLY A 205 9.41 -6.23 -49.00
N TRP A 206 9.19 -4.98 -48.79
CA TRP A 206 9.95 -3.93 -49.42
C TRP A 206 11.27 -3.85 -48.70
N ASN A 207 12.23 -4.57 -49.28
CA ASN A 207 13.61 -4.29 -49.03
C ASN A 207 13.83 -2.85 -49.43
N GLY A 208 13.86 -1.95 -48.45
CA GLY A 208 13.99 -0.51 -48.63
C GLY A 208 15.30 -0.04 -49.28
N TRP A 209 15.86 -0.87 -50.16
CA TRP A 209 17.10 -0.63 -50.88
C TRP A 209 16.93 0.19 -52.15
N TRP A 210 15.68 0.49 -52.55
CA TRP A 210 15.46 1.10 -53.83
C TRP A 210 14.55 2.32 -53.83
N ASP A 211 14.31 2.97 -52.69
CA ASP A 211 13.62 4.24 -52.69
C ASP A 211 14.61 5.38 -52.57
N PRO A 212 14.97 6.04 -53.64
CA PRO A 212 15.92 7.15 -53.63
C PRO A 212 15.36 8.38 -52.89
N TRP A 213 14.08 8.41 -52.62
CA TRP A 213 13.43 9.51 -51.93
C TRP A 213 13.37 9.32 -50.40
N TYR A 214 13.49 8.09 -49.93
CA TYR A 214 13.56 7.78 -48.53
C TYR A 214 14.96 7.51 -48.04
N GLY A 215 15.93 7.99 -48.79
CA GLY A 215 17.30 7.89 -48.42
C GLY A 215 17.62 8.43 -47.06
N GLY A 216 17.71 7.56 -46.11
CA GLY A 216 18.39 7.87 -44.86
C GLY A 216 17.56 8.40 -43.68
N TYR A 217 16.31 8.63 -43.83
CA TYR A 217 15.52 8.98 -42.68
C TYR A 217 14.96 7.75 -42.02
N TRP A 218 15.78 7.15 -41.29
CA TRP A 218 15.41 6.14 -40.33
C TRP A 218 14.61 6.77 -39.22
N TYR A 219 13.32 6.76 -39.36
CA TYR A 219 12.42 6.88 -38.26
C TYR A 219 12.25 5.52 -37.57
N GLY A 220 13.31 4.80 -37.41
CA GLY A 220 13.39 3.85 -36.35
C GLY A 220 13.35 4.63 -35.03
N PRO A 221 12.97 3.99 -33.94
CA PRO A 221 13.18 4.58 -32.65
C PRO A 221 14.69 4.75 -32.49
N ARG A 222 15.13 5.83 -32.93
CA ARG A 222 16.37 6.33 -32.46
C ARG A 222 16.04 6.66 -31.05
N VAL A 223 16.31 5.72 -30.38
CA VAL A 223 16.58 5.94 -29.03
C VAL A 223 17.74 6.85 -29.01
N GLY A 224 17.52 7.73 -29.42
CA GLY A 224 18.38 8.63 -29.65
C GLY A 224 18.89 9.55 -28.66
N LEU A 225 18.60 9.19 -28.03
CA LEU A 225 19.01 9.38 -26.95
C LEU A 225 20.18 10.18 -26.72
N GLY A 226 20.93 9.60 -26.50
CA GLY A 226 22.17 10.17 -26.34
C GLY A 226 22.54 11.32 -27.08
N LEU A 227 21.92 11.29 -27.80
CA LEU A 227 22.06 12.00 -28.82
C LEU A 227 22.06 13.36 -28.69
N ARG A 228 21.36 13.64 -28.00
CA ARG A 228 21.37 15.00 -27.72
C ARG A 228 22.31 15.41 -26.68
N PHE A 229 23.03 14.54 -26.34
CA PHE A 229 24.19 14.92 -25.72
C PHE A 229 25.09 15.75 -26.58
N GLY A 230 24.88 15.69 -27.64
CA GLY A 230 25.65 16.46 -28.43
C GLY A 230 25.57 17.87 -28.16
N GLY A 231 25.48 18.47 -27.57
CA GLY A 231 25.45 19.77 -27.74
C GLY A 231 26.44 20.66 -27.30
N PRO A 232 27.33 20.48 -26.85
CA PRO A 232 28.18 21.60 -26.59
C PRO A 232 28.66 22.16 -27.88
N PHE A 233 28.15 23.08 -28.07
CA PHE A 233 28.50 23.99 -29.00
C PHE A 233 29.81 24.55 -28.73
N PHE A 234 30.65 24.03 -29.43
CA PHE A 234 31.84 24.81 -29.76
C PHE A 234 31.39 25.89 -30.71
N GLY A 235 30.97 26.96 -30.17
CA GLY A 235 30.87 28.20 -30.92
C GLY A 235 32.26 28.55 -31.38
N PRO A 236 32.41 29.07 -32.58
CA PRO A 236 33.71 29.49 -33.11
C PRO A 236 34.30 30.55 -32.20
N GLY A 237 35.43 30.20 -31.64
CA GLY A 237 36.16 31.15 -30.80
C GLY A 237 36.52 32.40 -31.59
N ARG A 238 36.02 33.50 -31.13
CA ARG A 238 36.48 34.76 -31.62
C ARG A 238 37.93 34.97 -31.18
N TRP A 239 38.81 34.89 -32.11
CA TRP A 239 40.15 35.38 -31.94
C TRP A 239 40.09 36.92 -32.00
N HIS A 240 40.39 37.54 -30.88
CA HIS A 240 40.70 38.96 -30.89
C HIS A 240 42.19 39.12 -30.88
N HIS A 241 42.63 39.84 -31.84
CA HIS A 241 44.00 40.39 -31.89
C HIS A 241 44.14 41.48 -30.83
#